data_d9c9ff500e484c82581a94ed72fa1862
#
_entry.id   d9c9ff500e484c82581a94ed72fa1862
#
_cell.length_a   1.000
_cell.length_b   1.000
_cell.length_c   1.000
_cell.angle_alpha   90.00
_cell.angle_beta   90.00
_cell.angle_gamma   90.00
#
_symmetry.space_group_name_H-M   'P 1'
#
loop_
_entity.id
_entity.type
_entity.pdbx_description
1 polymer ?
#
loop_
_entity_poly.entity_id
_entity_poly.type
_entity_poly.pdbx_seq_one_letter_code
_entity_poly.pdbx_strand_id
1 'polypeptide(L)'
;MDRKAKKAVLQKVPYGAYVVGTKSGDGKDHLMFGTWLMQTSFKPPLVAFACSEDSRTLANVRRGEAFAVSFLAKGMNEVAESVLDGSFDRVKTESTPSGLPVVRGGAGWIECKSLEVLNRGDHRIVLAEVVDAGAGKGKLLPLDALGWHYGG
;
A
#
# COMPACT_ATOMS: atom_id res chain seq x y z
N MET A 1 12.33 -3.03 28.92
CA MET A 1 12.03 -3.83 27.72
C MET A 1 13.32 -4.04 26.93
N ASP A 2 13.66 -5.28 26.59
CA ASP A 2 14.81 -5.61 25.75
C ASP A 2 14.57 -5.14 24.30
N ARG A 3 15.37 -4.19 23.85
CA ARG A 3 15.24 -3.59 22.51
C ARG A 3 15.59 -4.58 21.39
N LYS A 4 16.57 -5.47 21.62
CA LYS A 4 16.97 -6.49 20.63
C LYS A 4 15.85 -7.52 20.44
N ALA A 5 15.30 -8.03 21.54
CA ALA A 5 14.19 -8.97 21.49
C ALA A 5 12.97 -8.36 20.83
N LYS A 6 12.60 -7.11 21.19
CA LYS A 6 11.49 -6.39 20.57
C LYS A 6 11.66 -6.33 19.04
N LYS A 7 12.81 -5.83 18.56
CA LYS A 7 13.09 -5.70 17.13
C LYS A 7 13.02 -7.05 16.42
N ALA A 8 13.69 -8.06 16.96
CA ALA A 8 13.75 -9.40 16.37
C ALA A 8 12.37 -10.07 16.27
N VAL A 9 11.47 -9.82 17.23
CA VAL A 9 10.10 -10.37 17.19
C VAL A 9 9.21 -9.59 16.22
N LEU A 10 9.25 -8.25 16.23
CA LEU A 10 8.43 -7.44 15.34
C LEU A 10 8.79 -7.63 13.87
N GLN A 11 10.07 -7.91 13.56
CA GLN A 11 10.49 -8.24 12.20
C GLN A 11 9.99 -9.60 11.69
N LYS A 12 9.40 -10.43 12.56
CA LYS A 12 8.78 -11.71 12.15
C LYS A 12 7.33 -11.56 11.70
N VAL A 13 6.72 -10.38 11.87
CA VAL A 13 5.38 -10.13 11.36
C VAL A 13 5.43 -10.22 9.83
N PRO A 14 4.63 -11.11 9.21
CA PRO A 14 4.66 -11.28 7.76
C PRO A 14 3.97 -10.12 7.07
N TYR A 15 4.56 -9.61 6.01
CA TYR A 15 3.99 -8.54 5.19
C TYR A 15 4.01 -8.90 3.71
N GLY A 16 3.04 -8.38 2.97
CA GLY A 16 3.05 -8.37 1.51
C GLY A 16 3.76 -7.14 0.95
N ALA A 17 4.03 -7.17 -0.33
CA ALA A 17 4.52 -6.04 -1.10
C ALA A 17 3.34 -5.41 -1.87
N TYR A 18 3.04 -4.14 -1.57
CA TYR A 18 1.93 -3.40 -2.14
C TYR A 18 2.41 -2.09 -2.75
N VAL A 19 1.65 -1.57 -3.70
CA VAL A 19 1.82 -0.20 -4.20
C VAL A 19 0.52 0.55 -4.00
N VAL A 20 0.59 1.63 -3.23
CA VAL A 20 -0.55 2.52 -2.97
C VAL A 20 -0.54 3.62 -4.01
N GLY A 21 -1.61 3.70 -4.80
CA GLY A 21 -1.82 4.70 -5.83
C GLY A 21 -2.81 5.77 -5.36
N THR A 22 -2.43 7.03 -5.53
CA THR A 22 -3.26 8.19 -5.20
C THR A 22 -3.15 9.27 -6.29
N LYS A 23 -4.05 10.25 -6.27
CA LYS A 23 -3.93 11.48 -7.04
C LYS A 23 -3.40 12.62 -6.18
N SER A 24 -2.41 13.32 -6.70
CA SER A 24 -1.94 14.58 -6.12
C SER A 24 -2.95 15.71 -6.34
N GLY A 25 -2.79 16.83 -5.64
CA GLY A 25 -3.69 17.98 -5.79
C GLY A 25 -3.72 18.62 -7.17
N ASP A 26 -2.69 18.38 -7.99
CA ASP A 26 -2.59 18.77 -9.41
C ASP A 26 -3.12 17.68 -10.37
N GLY A 27 -3.74 16.62 -9.84
CA GLY A 27 -4.31 15.51 -10.61
C GLY A 27 -3.30 14.47 -11.09
N LYS A 28 -2.01 14.62 -10.80
CA LYS A 28 -0.99 13.65 -11.19
C LYS A 28 -1.04 12.39 -10.35
N ASP A 29 -0.65 11.30 -10.97
CA ASP A 29 -0.49 10.01 -10.30
C ASP A 29 0.67 10.06 -9.31
N HIS A 30 0.44 9.45 -8.15
CA HIS A 30 1.47 9.24 -7.15
C HIS A 30 1.41 7.81 -6.66
N LEU A 31 2.58 7.16 -6.60
CA LEU A 31 2.75 5.80 -6.14
C LEU A 31 3.60 5.79 -4.86
N MET A 32 3.29 4.87 -3.95
CA MET A 32 4.09 4.63 -2.75
C MET A 32 4.19 3.13 -2.51
N PHE A 33 5.40 2.64 -2.25
CA PHE A 33 5.57 1.28 -1.75
C PHE A 33 5.05 1.17 -0.32
N GLY A 34 4.23 0.16 -0.06
CA GLY A 34 3.62 -0.07 1.24
C GLY A 34 3.65 -1.54 1.64
N THR A 35 3.64 -1.80 2.95
CA THR A 35 3.69 -3.15 3.51
C THR A 35 2.64 -3.40 4.59
N TRP A 36 2.26 -2.38 5.34
CA TRP A 36 1.34 -2.51 6.47
C TRP A 36 -0.11 -2.34 6.03
N LEU A 37 -0.66 -3.42 5.49
CA LEU A 37 -2.06 -3.53 5.06
C LEU A 37 -2.67 -4.80 5.65
N MET A 38 -3.87 -4.70 6.20
CA MET A 38 -4.65 -5.86 6.63
C MET A 38 -6.14 -5.63 6.43
N GLN A 39 -6.89 -6.71 6.19
CA GLN A 39 -8.34 -6.68 6.22
C GLN A 39 -8.83 -6.65 7.67
N THR A 40 -9.82 -5.83 7.99
CA THR A 40 -10.35 -5.62 9.34
C THR A 40 -11.83 -5.94 9.48
N SER A 41 -12.57 -6.07 8.37
CA SER A 41 -14.01 -6.42 8.39
C SER A 41 -14.42 -7.09 7.08
N PHE A 42 -15.47 -7.92 7.16
CA PHE A 42 -16.12 -8.54 6.00
C PHE A 42 -17.34 -7.75 5.51
N LYS A 43 -18.11 -7.16 6.43
CA LYS A 43 -19.36 -6.43 6.11
C LYS A 43 -19.47 -5.18 7.01
N PRO A 44 -19.25 -3.98 6.45
CA PRO A 44 -18.67 -3.73 5.12
C PRO A 44 -17.23 -4.26 5.02
N PRO A 45 -16.69 -4.47 3.81
CA PRO A 45 -15.30 -4.89 3.64
C PRO A 45 -14.37 -3.72 3.97
N LEU A 46 -13.65 -3.83 5.09
CA LEU A 46 -12.73 -2.79 5.55
C LEU A 46 -11.29 -3.29 5.54
N VAL A 47 -10.38 -2.34 5.28
CA VAL A 47 -8.94 -2.53 5.41
C VAL A 47 -8.34 -1.45 6.31
N ALA A 48 -7.28 -1.80 7.04
CA ALA A 48 -6.39 -0.87 7.70
C ALA A 48 -5.06 -0.81 6.95
N PHE A 49 -4.63 0.39 6.62
CA PHE A 49 -3.37 0.66 5.97
C PHE A 49 -2.59 1.69 6.78
N ALA A 50 -1.30 1.45 7.02
CA ALA A 50 -0.48 2.40 7.76
C ALA A 50 0.63 2.98 6.87
N CYS A 51 0.81 4.29 6.97
CA CYS A 51 1.87 5.02 6.29
C CYS A 51 2.46 6.11 7.17
N SER A 52 3.69 6.52 6.87
CA SER A 52 4.36 7.60 7.60
C SER A 52 3.52 8.87 7.61
N GLU A 53 3.55 9.56 8.75
CA GLU A 53 2.87 10.85 8.94
C GLU A 53 3.24 11.87 7.87
N ASP A 54 4.50 11.90 7.44
CA ASP A 54 5.03 12.88 6.48
C ASP A 54 4.86 12.42 5.02
N SER A 55 4.19 11.28 4.77
CA SER A 55 4.07 10.75 3.42
C SER A 55 3.14 11.61 2.55
N ARG A 56 3.54 11.80 1.30
CA ARG A 56 2.67 12.43 0.28
C ARG A 56 1.37 11.64 0.08
N THR A 57 1.45 10.32 0.19
CA THR A 57 0.28 9.44 0.11
C THR A 57 -0.76 9.79 1.17
N LEU A 58 -0.36 9.97 2.44
CA LEU A 58 -1.29 10.36 3.49
C LEU A 58 -1.93 11.74 3.21
N ALA A 59 -1.13 12.70 2.75
CA ALA A 59 -1.65 14.01 2.37
C ALA A 59 -2.67 13.92 1.23
N ASN A 60 -2.43 13.06 0.23
CA ASN A 60 -3.35 12.82 -0.88
C ASN A 60 -4.63 12.13 -0.41
N VAL A 61 -4.53 11.10 0.45
CA VAL A 61 -5.69 10.40 1.03
C VAL A 61 -6.56 11.36 1.83
N ARG A 62 -5.96 12.22 2.67
CA ARG A 62 -6.71 13.24 3.43
C ARG A 62 -7.45 14.25 2.54
N ARG A 63 -6.91 14.54 1.35
CA ARG A 63 -7.51 15.48 0.40
C ARG A 63 -8.61 14.84 -0.45
N GLY A 64 -8.32 13.65 -1.00
CA GLY A 64 -9.18 12.99 -1.98
C GLY A 64 -10.07 11.89 -1.42
N GLU A 65 -9.87 11.50 -0.17
CA GLU A 65 -10.57 10.41 0.54
C GLU A 65 -10.54 9.05 -0.18
N ALA A 66 -9.78 8.92 -1.27
CA ALA A 66 -9.71 7.71 -2.07
C ALA A 66 -8.25 7.34 -2.39
N PHE A 67 -7.98 6.04 -2.45
CA PHE A 67 -6.72 5.47 -2.88
C PHE A 67 -6.93 4.07 -3.44
N ALA A 68 -5.99 3.60 -4.25
CA ALA A 68 -5.96 2.22 -4.70
C ALA A 68 -4.76 1.49 -4.10
N VAL A 69 -4.87 0.19 -3.92
CA VAL A 69 -3.75 -0.66 -3.49
C VAL A 69 -3.57 -1.78 -4.51
N SER A 70 -2.41 -1.79 -5.16
CA SER A 70 -1.99 -2.86 -6.04
C SER A 70 -1.24 -3.92 -5.24
N PHE A 71 -1.62 -5.17 -5.40
CA PHE A 71 -0.95 -6.33 -4.82
C PHE A 71 0.13 -6.78 -5.81
N LEU A 72 1.41 -6.61 -5.49
CA LEU A 72 2.47 -7.03 -6.37
C LEU A 72 2.52 -8.55 -6.47
N ALA A 73 2.68 -9.07 -7.68
CA ALA A 73 2.83 -10.50 -7.91
C ALA A 73 4.29 -10.95 -7.71
N LYS A 74 4.50 -12.21 -7.36
CA LYS A 74 5.84 -12.83 -7.35
C LYS A 74 6.54 -12.58 -8.69
N GLY A 75 7.79 -12.15 -8.65
CA GLY A 75 8.59 -11.76 -9.82
C GLY A 75 8.57 -10.26 -10.15
N MET A 76 7.78 -9.45 -9.44
CA MET A 76 7.70 -7.99 -9.66
C MET A 76 8.70 -7.22 -8.76
N ASN A 77 9.88 -7.77 -8.50
CA ASN A 77 10.91 -7.17 -7.66
C ASN A 77 11.36 -5.80 -8.19
N GLU A 78 11.59 -5.69 -9.50
CA GLU A 78 11.99 -4.43 -10.15
C GLU A 78 10.92 -3.33 -10.00
N VAL A 79 9.65 -3.70 -10.01
CA VAL A 79 8.54 -2.76 -9.77
C VAL A 79 8.58 -2.25 -8.34
N ALA A 80 8.76 -3.15 -7.35
CA ALA A 80 8.89 -2.77 -5.95
C ALA A 80 10.06 -1.81 -5.73
N GLU A 81 11.23 -2.11 -6.30
CA GLU A 81 12.43 -1.26 -6.25
C GLU A 81 12.19 0.10 -6.91
N SER A 82 11.61 0.12 -8.11
CA SER A 82 11.33 1.36 -8.84
C SER A 82 10.35 2.29 -8.11
N VAL A 83 9.34 1.72 -7.43
CA VAL A 83 8.43 2.53 -6.62
C VAL A 83 9.13 3.05 -5.37
N LEU A 84 9.97 2.24 -4.73
CA LEU A 84 10.67 2.62 -3.50
C LEU A 84 11.69 3.74 -3.76
N ASP A 85 12.39 3.71 -4.89
CA ASP A 85 13.38 4.73 -5.27
C ASP A 85 12.78 5.95 -5.99
N GLY A 86 11.48 5.94 -6.27
CA GLY A 86 10.77 7.04 -6.93
C GLY A 86 10.86 7.06 -8.45
N SER A 87 11.37 6.00 -9.09
CA SER A 87 11.47 5.86 -10.55
C SER A 87 10.14 5.43 -11.17
N PHE A 88 9.09 6.22 -10.99
CA PHE A 88 7.70 5.89 -11.39
C PHE A 88 7.54 5.75 -12.91
N ASP A 89 8.39 6.37 -13.71
CA ASP A 89 8.45 6.25 -15.16
C ASP A 89 8.74 4.81 -15.65
N ARG A 90 9.37 4.00 -14.79
CA ARG A 90 9.64 2.57 -15.05
C ARG A 90 8.49 1.66 -14.69
N VAL A 91 7.47 2.18 -14.00
CA VAL A 91 6.33 1.39 -13.52
C VAL A 91 5.17 1.52 -14.49
N LYS A 92 4.79 0.42 -15.12
CA LYS A 92 3.59 0.38 -15.97
C LYS A 92 2.34 0.40 -15.10
N THR A 93 1.53 1.43 -15.26
CA THR A 93 0.27 1.60 -14.56
C THR A 93 -0.93 1.50 -15.49
N GLU A 94 -2.09 1.29 -14.91
CA GLU A 94 -3.40 1.46 -15.50
C GLU A 94 -4.30 2.19 -14.49
N SER A 95 -5.46 2.65 -14.92
CA SER A 95 -6.39 3.36 -14.04
C SER A 95 -7.53 2.44 -13.61
N THR A 96 -7.96 2.56 -12.35
CA THR A 96 -9.25 2.01 -11.90
C THR A 96 -10.39 2.75 -12.61
N PRO A 97 -11.65 2.26 -12.54
CA PRO A 97 -12.79 2.97 -13.10
C PRO A 97 -12.96 4.41 -12.60
N SER A 98 -12.54 4.71 -11.38
CA SER A 98 -12.55 6.08 -10.82
C SER A 98 -11.32 6.91 -11.19
N GLY A 99 -10.34 6.33 -11.89
CA GLY A 99 -9.14 7.02 -12.36
C GLY A 99 -7.93 6.96 -11.44
N LEU A 100 -7.95 6.15 -10.37
CA LEU A 100 -6.78 5.96 -9.49
C LEU A 100 -5.73 5.06 -10.15
N PRO A 101 -4.42 5.34 -9.99
CA PRO A 101 -3.37 4.54 -10.59
C PRO A 101 -3.19 3.21 -9.86
N VAL A 102 -3.12 2.12 -10.63
CA VAL A 102 -2.76 0.78 -10.16
C VAL A 102 -1.67 0.18 -11.04
N VAL A 103 -0.86 -0.68 -10.45
CA VAL A 103 0.23 -1.35 -11.17
C VAL A 103 -0.32 -2.44 -12.08
N ARG A 104 0.05 -2.39 -13.36
CA ARG A 104 -0.37 -3.38 -14.35
C ARG A 104 0.31 -4.72 -14.10
N GLY A 105 -0.45 -5.81 -14.23
CA GLY A 105 0.09 -7.17 -14.15
C GLY A 105 0.32 -7.67 -12.73
N GLY A 106 -0.14 -6.96 -11.70
CA GLY A 106 -0.10 -7.41 -10.31
C GLY A 106 -1.01 -8.61 -10.03
N ALA A 107 -0.99 -9.08 -8.79
CA ALA A 107 -1.87 -10.14 -8.31
C ALA A 107 -3.34 -9.69 -8.14
N GLY A 108 -3.59 -8.40 -8.28
CA GLY A 108 -4.88 -7.75 -8.19
C GLY A 108 -4.75 -6.36 -7.58
N TRP A 109 -5.88 -5.67 -7.45
CA TRP A 109 -5.94 -4.39 -6.80
C TRP A 109 -7.29 -4.20 -6.09
N ILE A 110 -7.30 -3.33 -5.10
CA ILE A 110 -8.51 -2.82 -4.45
C ILE A 110 -8.52 -1.30 -4.54
N GLU A 111 -9.71 -0.73 -4.67
CA GLU A 111 -9.96 0.69 -4.51
C GLU A 111 -10.65 0.93 -3.16
N CYS A 112 -10.19 1.93 -2.42
CA CYS A 112 -10.60 2.19 -1.06
C CYS A 112 -11.08 3.63 -0.90
N LYS A 113 -12.12 3.79 -0.09
CA LYS A 113 -12.56 5.09 0.43
C LYS A 113 -12.15 5.20 1.90
N SER A 114 -11.37 6.23 2.24
CA SER A 114 -10.95 6.51 3.61
C SER A 114 -12.16 6.88 4.48
N LEU A 115 -12.28 6.22 5.63
CA LEU A 115 -13.32 6.50 6.62
C LEU A 115 -12.76 7.27 7.81
N GLU A 116 -11.57 6.88 8.26
CA GLU A 116 -10.94 7.46 9.46
C GLU A 116 -9.42 7.38 9.36
N VAL A 117 -8.73 8.36 9.92
CA VAL A 117 -7.27 8.35 10.09
C VAL A 117 -6.94 8.40 11.58
N LEU A 118 -6.41 7.33 12.12
CA LEU A 118 -5.96 7.24 13.50
C LEU A 118 -4.56 7.85 13.66
N ASN A 119 -4.46 8.85 14.52
CA ASN A 119 -3.23 9.62 14.76
C ASN A 119 -2.49 9.12 16.01
N ARG A 120 -1.79 7.98 15.88
CA ARG A 120 -0.97 7.41 16.96
C ARG A 120 0.37 6.92 16.40
N GLY A 121 1.46 7.17 17.13
CA GLY A 121 2.81 6.80 16.70
C GLY A 121 3.35 7.68 15.55
N ASP A 122 4.37 7.21 14.87
CA ASP A 122 5.04 7.84 13.71
C ASP A 122 4.40 7.47 12.36
N HIS A 123 3.51 6.47 12.37
CA HIS A 123 2.66 6.09 11.26
C HIS A 123 1.20 6.35 11.61
N ARG A 124 0.43 6.74 10.61
CA ARG A 124 -1.01 6.93 10.71
C ARG A 124 -1.72 5.72 10.12
N ILE A 125 -2.74 5.25 10.81
CA ILE A 125 -3.57 4.14 10.31
C ILE A 125 -4.77 4.75 9.60
N VAL A 126 -4.88 4.47 8.32
CA VAL A 126 -6.06 4.79 7.51
C VAL A 126 -6.99 3.60 7.55
N LEU A 127 -8.16 3.74 8.17
CA LEU A 127 -9.26 2.80 8.06
C LEU A 127 -10.07 3.16 6.83
N ALA A 128 -10.29 2.20 5.93
CA ALA A 128 -10.95 2.46 4.66
C ALA A 128 -11.89 1.32 4.26
N GLU A 129 -12.96 1.68 3.57
CA GLU A 129 -13.86 0.73 2.93
C GLU A 129 -13.35 0.36 1.54
N VAL A 130 -13.35 -0.93 1.21
CA VAL A 130 -13.09 -1.40 -0.14
C VAL A 130 -14.35 -1.21 -0.98
N VAL A 131 -14.27 -0.33 -1.98
CA VAL A 131 -15.40 0.07 -2.83
C VAL A 131 -15.38 -0.57 -4.21
N ASP A 132 -14.19 -1.01 -4.67
CA ASP A 132 -14.02 -1.74 -5.94
C ASP A 132 -12.78 -2.62 -5.87
N ALA A 133 -12.69 -3.61 -6.77
CA ALA A 133 -11.56 -4.52 -6.85
C ALA A 133 -11.39 -5.12 -8.25
N GLY A 134 -10.15 -5.32 -8.66
CA GLY A 134 -9.79 -6.03 -9.88
C GLY A 134 -8.92 -7.25 -9.59
N ALA A 135 -9.36 -8.42 -10.04
CA ALA A 135 -8.56 -9.64 -9.92
C ALA A 135 -7.39 -9.63 -10.89
N GLY A 136 -6.21 -9.97 -10.39
CA GLY A 136 -5.01 -10.18 -11.19
C GLY A 136 -4.58 -11.65 -11.23
N LYS A 137 -3.42 -11.90 -11.83
CA LYS A 137 -2.84 -13.25 -11.94
C LYS A 137 -1.62 -13.37 -11.02
N GLY A 138 -1.39 -14.58 -10.51
CA GLY A 138 -0.21 -14.87 -9.69
C GLY A 138 -0.48 -14.81 -8.20
N LYS A 139 0.57 -15.06 -7.43
CA LYS A 139 0.55 -15.03 -5.96
C LYS A 139 1.17 -13.72 -5.48
N LEU A 140 0.67 -13.21 -4.36
CA LEU A 140 1.24 -12.03 -3.71
C LEU A 140 2.76 -12.21 -3.49
N LEU A 141 3.51 -11.15 -3.78
CA LEU A 141 4.93 -11.03 -3.46
C LEU A 141 5.06 -10.74 -1.97
N PRO A 142 5.62 -11.65 -1.16
CA PRO A 142 5.88 -11.36 0.23
C PRO A 142 7.11 -10.44 0.37
N LEU A 143 7.13 -9.60 1.40
CA LEU A 143 8.19 -8.64 1.62
C LEU A 143 9.57 -9.30 1.82
N ASP A 144 9.60 -10.43 2.52
CA ASP A 144 10.82 -11.19 2.79
C ASP A 144 11.47 -11.78 1.52
N ALA A 145 10.67 -12.04 0.46
CA ALA A 145 11.21 -12.46 -0.83
C ALA A 145 12.01 -11.37 -1.56
N LEU A 146 11.87 -10.11 -1.15
CA LEU A 146 12.71 -8.98 -1.58
C LEU A 146 13.99 -8.85 -0.73
N GLY A 147 14.16 -9.66 0.32
CA GLY A 147 15.21 -9.48 1.30
C GLY A 147 15.03 -8.24 2.19
N TRP A 148 13.83 -7.67 2.20
CA TRP A 148 13.52 -6.44 2.95
C TRP A 148 12.78 -6.75 4.24
N HIS A 149 13.05 -5.92 5.24
CA HIS A 149 12.36 -5.93 6.52
C HIS A 149 11.84 -4.53 6.83
N TYR A 150 10.60 -4.47 7.27
CA TYR A 150 9.99 -3.21 7.69
C TYR A 150 9.35 -3.41 9.06
N GLY A 151 9.75 -2.60 10.03
CA GLY A 151 9.31 -2.70 11.41
C GLY A 151 10.45 -3.10 12.39
N GLY A 152 10.13 -3.15 13.69
CA GLY A 152 11.06 -3.43 14.79
C GLY A 152 11.55 -2.17 15.50
#